data_45b19f0e3a52be163fb5b640bb79456e
#
_entry.id   45b19f0e3a52be163fb5b640bb79456e
#
_cell.length_a   1.000
_cell.length_b   1.000
_cell.length_c   1.000
_cell.angle_alpha   90.00
_cell.angle_beta   90.00
_cell.angle_gamma   90.00
#
_symmetry.space_group_name_H-M   'P 1'
#
loop_
_entity.id
_entity.type
_entity.pdbx_description
1 polymer ?
#
loop_
_entity_poly.entity_id
_entity_poly.type
_entity_poly.pdbx_seq_one_letter_code
_entity_poly.pdbx_strand_id
1 'polypeptide(L)'
;MGVRKDGTAFGILFDTTWKAELSSTNEKIELRSEGEPFRVFIIDRESPQAVVRGLSELTGTMPMIPRWALGYQQSRFSYSPNSRVIEIADTFRHKRIPCDVIWMDIDYMDGYRIFTFNPQSFPNPKAVNRDLHIRGFHSA
;
A
#
# COMPACT_ATOMS: atom_id res chain seq x y z
N MET A 1 -11.04 1.73 -16.09
CA MET A 1 -10.51 1.48 -17.45
C MET A 1 -11.39 0.43 -18.10
N GLY A 2 -11.74 0.66 -19.37
CA GLY A 2 -12.44 -0.31 -20.20
C GLY A 2 -11.60 -0.72 -21.41
N VAL A 3 -11.81 -1.95 -21.88
CA VAL A 3 -11.18 -2.47 -23.10
C VAL A 3 -12.28 -2.81 -24.11
N ARG A 4 -12.12 -2.35 -25.34
CA ARG A 4 -13.05 -2.62 -26.42
C ARG A 4 -12.71 -3.93 -27.12
N LYS A 5 -13.65 -4.46 -27.88
CA LYS A 5 -13.50 -5.75 -28.61
C LYS A 5 -12.36 -5.74 -29.62
N ASP A 6 -12.01 -4.55 -30.15
CA ASP A 6 -10.90 -4.35 -31.11
C ASP A 6 -9.53 -4.22 -30.44
N GLY A 7 -9.47 -4.32 -29.10
CA GLY A 7 -8.23 -4.20 -28.31
C GLY A 7 -7.89 -2.76 -27.89
N THR A 8 -8.58 -1.75 -28.41
CA THR A 8 -8.40 -0.38 -27.94
C THR A 8 -8.96 -0.22 -26.52
N ALA A 9 -8.50 0.78 -25.80
CA ALA A 9 -8.88 0.95 -24.40
C ALA A 9 -9.12 2.42 -24.05
N PHE A 10 -9.89 2.63 -23.00
CA PHE A 10 -10.11 3.94 -22.43
C PHE A 10 -10.01 3.93 -20.91
N GLY A 11 -9.53 5.03 -20.35
CA GLY A 11 -9.59 5.33 -18.93
C GLY A 11 -10.50 6.52 -18.66
N ILE A 12 -11.14 6.54 -17.51
CA ILE A 12 -11.85 7.70 -17.02
C ILE A 12 -11.30 8.01 -15.63
N LEU A 13 -10.76 9.21 -15.46
CA LEU A 13 -10.30 9.72 -14.18
C LEU A 13 -11.29 10.77 -13.69
N PHE A 14 -11.89 10.54 -12.55
CA PHE A 14 -12.75 11.48 -11.83
C PHE A 14 -11.91 12.22 -10.79
N ASP A 15 -11.63 13.48 -11.02
CA ASP A 15 -10.80 14.32 -10.16
C ASP A 15 -11.64 14.86 -8.99
N THR A 16 -11.92 13.98 -8.04
CA THR A 16 -12.68 14.32 -6.82
C THR A 16 -12.12 13.59 -5.62
N THR A 17 -12.11 14.23 -4.45
CA THR A 17 -11.77 13.66 -3.14
C THR A 17 -12.99 13.47 -2.24
N TRP A 18 -14.16 13.87 -2.71
CA TRP A 18 -15.42 13.69 -2.00
C TRP A 18 -15.91 12.24 -2.10
N LYS A 19 -16.74 11.87 -1.15
CA LYS A 19 -17.43 10.59 -1.22
C LYS A 19 -18.23 10.51 -2.52
N ALA A 20 -18.03 9.42 -3.24
CA ALA A 20 -18.63 9.21 -4.54
C ALA A 20 -19.13 7.77 -4.68
N GLU A 21 -20.17 7.60 -5.47
CA GLU A 21 -20.76 6.31 -5.84
C GLU A 21 -20.58 6.09 -7.34
N LEU A 22 -20.01 4.96 -7.71
CA LEU A 22 -19.85 4.54 -9.10
C LEU A 22 -20.80 3.39 -9.40
N SER A 23 -21.66 3.55 -10.37
CA SER A 23 -22.46 2.45 -10.93
C SER A 23 -22.09 2.22 -12.39
N SER A 24 -22.07 0.96 -12.80
CA SER A 24 -21.77 0.57 -14.18
C SER A 24 -22.77 -0.49 -14.64
N THR A 25 -23.39 -0.24 -15.75
CA THR A 25 -24.28 -1.16 -16.47
C THR A 25 -23.75 -1.40 -17.88
N ASN A 26 -24.40 -2.26 -18.65
CA ASN A 26 -24.05 -2.48 -20.06
C ASN A 26 -24.22 -1.23 -20.93
N GLU A 27 -25.03 -0.27 -20.50
CA GLU A 27 -25.40 0.91 -21.28
C GLU A 27 -24.73 2.20 -20.80
N LYS A 28 -24.41 2.28 -19.50
CA LYS A 28 -23.86 3.52 -18.92
C LYS A 28 -22.93 3.29 -17.75
N ILE A 29 -22.02 4.25 -17.58
CA ILE A 29 -21.23 4.46 -16.37
C ILE A 29 -21.73 5.76 -15.74
N GLU A 30 -22.15 5.70 -14.49
CA GLU A 30 -22.67 6.84 -13.74
C GLU A 30 -21.86 7.05 -12.48
N LEU A 31 -21.35 8.26 -12.28
CA LEU A 31 -20.69 8.68 -11.06
C LEU A 31 -21.50 9.79 -10.40
N ARG A 32 -21.81 9.62 -9.12
CA ARG A 32 -22.42 10.63 -8.25
C ARG A 32 -21.43 11.01 -7.17
N SER A 33 -21.18 12.30 -7.00
CA SER A 33 -20.35 12.84 -5.93
C SER A 33 -21.20 13.70 -4.99
N GLU A 34 -20.94 13.62 -3.68
CA GLU A 34 -21.63 14.40 -2.65
C GLU A 34 -21.06 15.84 -2.54
N GLY A 35 -19.97 16.15 -3.25
CA GLY A 35 -19.27 17.43 -3.12
C GLY A 35 -19.40 18.33 -4.34
N GLU A 36 -18.49 19.27 -4.41
CA GLU A 36 -18.38 20.27 -5.46
C GLU A 36 -18.25 19.65 -6.87
N PRO A 37 -18.59 20.39 -7.94
CA PRO A 37 -18.30 19.96 -9.30
C PRO A 37 -16.83 19.57 -9.48
N PHE A 38 -16.58 18.50 -10.20
CA PHE A 38 -15.23 17.95 -10.40
C PHE A 38 -14.91 17.78 -11.89
N ARG A 39 -13.62 17.70 -12.19
CA ARG A 39 -13.15 17.45 -13.57
C ARG A 39 -13.22 15.97 -13.90
N VAL A 40 -13.49 15.69 -15.16
CA VAL A 40 -13.43 14.33 -15.72
C VAL A 40 -12.42 14.32 -16.84
N PHE A 41 -11.41 13.43 -16.75
CA PHE A 41 -10.46 13.20 -17.81
C PHE A 41 -10.75 11.88 -18.50
N ILE A 42 -10.82 11.92 -19.83
CA ILE A 42 -10.99 10.73 -20.66
C ILE A 42 -9.67 10.48 -21.37
N ILE A 43 -9.11 9.29 -21.16
CA ILE A 43 -7.84 8.83 -21.73
C ILE A 43 -8.21 7.73 -22.73
N ASP A 44 -8.30 8.07 -24.01
CA ASP A 44 -8.62 7.13 -25.10
C ASP A 44 -7.32 6.75 -25.84
N ARG A 45 -7.01 5.47 -25.91
CA ARG A 45 -5.72 4.96 -26.43
C ARG A 45 -5.90 3.63 -27.15
N GLU A 46 -4.88 3.27 -27.90
CA GLU A 46 -4.78 2.05 -28.69
C GLU A 46 -4.63 0.76 -27.86
N SER A 47 -4.28 0.86 -26.58
CA SER A 47 -4.07 -0.31 -25.71
C SER A 47 -4.25 0.04 -24.22
N PRO A 48 -4.51 -0.96 -23.36
CA PRO A 48 -4.56 -0.76 -21.92
C PRO A 48 -3.26 -0.17 -21.34
N GLN A 49 -2.11 -0.59 -21.85
CA GLN A 49 -0.80 -0.08 -21.42
C GLN A 49 -0.64 1.41 -21.76
N ALA A 50 -1.13 1.84 -22.92
CA ALA A 50 -1.11 3.23 -23.32
C ALA A 50 -2.05 4.10 -22.47
N VAL A 51 -3.19 3.55 -22.00
CA VAL A 51 -4.07 4.23 -21.04
C VAL A 51 -3.37 4.43 -19.69
N VAL A 52 -2.68 3.41 -19.18
CA VAL A 52 -1.92 3.52 -17.91
C VAL A 52 -0.79 4.55 -18.05
N ARG A 53 -0.12 4.60 -19.19
CA ARG A 53 0.91 5.63 -19.47
C ARG A 53 0.29 7.01 -19.48
N GLY A 54 -0.84 7.22 -20.17
CA GLY A 54 -1.55 8.48 -20.19
C GLY A 54 -2.04 8.92 -18.81
N LEU A 55 -2.45 7.99 -17.95
CA LEU A 55 -2.77 8.29 -16.54
C LEU A 55 -1.51 8.78 -15.81
N SER A 56 -0.39 8.09 -15.98
CA SER A 56 0.89 8.48 -15.35
C SER A 56 1.39 9.85 -15.82
N GLU A 57 1.11 10.24 -17.06
CA GLU A 57 1.40 11.59 -17.57
C GLU A 57 0.59 12.67 -16.84
N LEU A 58 -0.65 12.36 -16.44
CA LEU A 58 -1.50 13.29 -15.68
C LEU A 58 -1.15 13.34 -14.19
N THR A 59 -0.88 12.19 -13.58
CA THR A 59 -0.74 12.06 -12.11
C THR A 59 0.72 12.06 -11.64
N GLY A 60 1.67 11.94 -12.56
CA GLY A 60 3.06 11.67 -12.26
C GLY A 60 3.32 10.17 -12.05
N THR A 61 4.59 9.81 -11.98
CA THR A 61 5.07 8.46 -11.73
C THR A 61 5.59 8.33 -10.30
N MET A 62 5.49 7.14 -9.75
CA MET A 62 6.07 6.85 -8.43
C MET A 62 7.61 6.84 -8.53
N PRO A 63 8.31 7.45 -7.56
CA PRO A 63 9.76 7.32 -7.45
C PRO A 63 10.18 5.84 -7.32
N MET A 64 11.38 5.52 -7.81
CA MET A 64 11.94 4.20 -7.64
C MET A 64 12.14 3.90 -6.15
N ILE A 65 11.47 2.85 -5.67
CA ILE A 65 11.59 2.40 -4.28
C ILE A 65 12.82 1.52 -4.10
N PRO A 66 13.38 1.42 -2.88
CA PRO A 66 14.53 0.55 -2.62
C PRO A 66 14.16 -0.92 -2.81
N ARG A 67 15.16 -1.73 -3.20
CA ARG A 67 14.97 -3.14 -3.55
C ARG A 67 14.27 -3.96 -2.45
N TRP A 68 14.60 -3.72 -1.19
CA TRP A 68 14.00 -4.44 -0.06
C TRP A 68 12.48 -4.20 0.04
N ALA A 69 11.99 -3.02 -0.38
CA ALA A 69 10.57 -2.71 -0.37
C ALA A 69 9.76 -3.48 -1.44
N LEU A 70 10.45 -4.12 -2.40
CA LEU A 70 9.86 -5.03 -3.40
C LEU A 70 9.88 -6.49 -2.96
N GLY A 71 10.55 -6.80 -1.84
CA GLY A 71 10.63 -8.14 -1.29
C GLY A 71 9.39 -8.53 -0.49
N TYR A 72 9.40 -9.75 0.05
CA TYR A 72 8.29 -10.22 0.87
C TYR A 72 8.20 -9.44 2.19
N GLN A 73 7.01 -9.00 2.51
CA GLN A 73 6.67 -8.23 3.69
C GLN A 73 5.65 -9.00 4.53
N GLN A 74 6.04 -9.36 5.75
CA GLN A 74 5.19 -10.12 6.65
C GLN A 74 4.38 -9.21 7.55
N SER A 75 3.07 -9.39 7.54
CA SER A 75 2.15 -8.78 8.50
C SER A 75 1.11 -9.78 9.00
N ARG A 76 0.48 -9.43 10.11
CA ARG A 76 -0.74 -10.05 10.63
C ARG A 76 -1.37 -9.10 11.62
N PHE A 77 -2.54 -9.45 12.17
CA PHE A 77 -3.13 -8.72 13.28
C PHE A 77 -2.22 -8.81 14.51
N SER A 78 -1.28 -7.86 14.56
CA SER A 78 -0.30 -7.54 15.58
C SER A 78 0.76 -8.58 15.94
N TYR A 79 1.98 -8.08 16.14
CA TYR A 79 3.10 -8.77 16.78
C TYR A 79 3.48 -7.99 18.05
N SER A 80 3.01 -8.46 19.20
CA SER A 80 3.29 -7.88 20.51
C SER A 80 3.54 -9.00 21.51
N PRO A 81 4.42 -8.83 22.50
CA PRO A 81 5.37 -7.73 22.70
C PRO A 81 6.59 -7.77 21.75
N ASN A 82 7.57 -6.90 21.99
CA ASN A 82 8.81 -6.78 21.20
C ASN A 82 9.54 -8.12 21.01
N SER A 83 9.53 -9.00 22.01
CA SER A 83 10.15 -10.34 21.94
C SER A 83 9.49 -11.20 20.85
N ARG A 84 8.19 -11.06 20.63
CA ARG A 84 7.47 -11.79 19.57
C ARG A 84 7.90 -11.34 18.18
N VAL A 85 8.18 -10.06 17.99
CA VAL A 85 8.69 -9.51 16.73
C VAL A 85 10.04 -10.15 16.39
N ILE A 86 10.94 -10.23 17.38
CA ILE A 86 12.26 -10.84 17.21
C ILE A 86 12.18 -12.36 16.96
N GLU A 87 11.31 -13.06 17.69
CA GLU A 87 11.06 -14.50 17.48
C GLU A 87 10.60 -14.80 16.04
N ILE A 88 9.69 -13.98 15.48
CA ILE A 88 9.24 -14.12 14.10
C ILE A 88 10.40 -13.92 13.13
N ALA A 89 11.22 -12.87 13.34
CA ALA A 89 12.38 -12.61 12.51
C ALA A 89 13.38 -13.80 12.54
N ASP A 90 13.68 -14.32 13.73
CA ASP A 90 14.55 -15.47 13.90
C ASP A 90 13.99 -16.74 13.24
N THR A 91 12.65 -16.93 13.32
CA THR A 91 11.97 -18.06 12.68
C THR A 91 12.11 -18.00 11.16
N PHE A 92 11.92 -16.84 10.52
CA PHE A 92 12.15 -16.66 9.09
C PHE A 92 13.57 -17.04 8.69
N ARG A 93 14.58 -16.58 9.44
CA ARG A 93 15.99 -16.90 9.15
C ARG A 93 16.32 -18.37 9.40
N HIS A 94 15.84 -18.94 10.49
CA HIS A 94 16.04 -20.37 10.80
C HIS A 94 15.42 -21.27 9.71
N LYS A 95 14.22 -20.96 9.26
CA LYS A 95 13.53 -21.69 8.20
C LYS A 95 14.00 -21.33 6.78
N ARG A 96 14.93 -20.39 6.65
CA ARG A 96 15.45 -19.89 5.37
C ARG A 96 14.36 -19.37 4.43
N ILE A 97 13.31 -18.77 5.00
CA ILE A 97 12.24 -18.14 4.23
C ILE A 97 12.66 -16.69 3.95
N PRO A 98 12.75 -16.27 2.69
CA PRO A 98 13.03 -14.87 2.35
C PRO A 98 11.95 -13.94 2.91
N CYS A 99 12.37 -12.88 3.59
CA CYS A 99 11.48 -11.83 4.09
C CYS A 99 12.32 -10.58 4.37
N ASP A 100 11.87 -9.44 3.91
CA ASP A 100 12.59 -8.18 4.00
C ASP A 100 11.99 -7.22 5.02
N VAL A 101 10.67 -7.29 5.27
CA VAL A 101 9.97 -6.37 6.17
C VAL A 101 9.06 -7.12 7.13
N ILE A 102 9.01 -6.66 8.37
CA ILE A 102 8.01 -7.05 9.36
C ILE A 102 7.18 -5.83 9.73
N TRP A 103 5.86 -5.93 9.54
CA TRP A 103 4.88 -4.94 9.97
C TRP A 103 4.41 -5.24 11.38
N MET A 104 4.50 -4.25 12.28
CA MET A 104 4.11 -4.43 13.69
C MET A 104 2.62 -4.21 13.94
N ASP A 105 1.89 -3.72 12.93
CA ASP A 105 0.47 -3.38 12.97
C ASP A 105 0.18 -2.26 14.00
N ILE A 106 -0.78 -2.42 14.92
CA ILE A 106 -1.24 -1.34 15.80
C ILE A 106 -0.96 -1.53 17.29
N ASP A 107 -0.73 -2.77 17.75
CA ASP A 107 -0.56 -3.05 19.21
C ASP A 107 0.81 -2.63 19.77
N TYR A 108 1.72 -2.14 18.92
CA TYR A 108 2.95 -1.51 19.38
C TYR A 108 2.71 -0.12 19.97
N MET A 109 1.59 0.52 19.60
CA MET A 109 1.28 1.89 19.98
C MET A 109 0.87 2.00 21.44
N ASP A 110 1.09 3.15 22.03
CA ASP A 110 0.54 3.52 23.33
C ASP A 110 -0.89 4.07 23.18
N GLY A 111 -1.87 3.27 23.56
CA GLY A 111 -3.29 3.62 23.43
C GLY A 111 -3.73 3.92 21.98
N TYR A 112 -3.18 3.20 21.01
CA TYR A 112 -3.46 3.32 19.56
C TYR A 112 -3.18 4.72 18.97
N ARG A 113 -2.31 5.49 19.63
CA ARG A 113 -1.87 6.79 19.10
C ARG A 113 -0.70 6.59 18.14
N ILE A 114 -0.83 7.06 16.92
CA ILE A 114 0.24 7.00 15.92
C ILE A 114 1.51 7.71 16.41
N PHE A 115 2.68 7.25 15.97
CA PHE A 115 4.01 7.75 16.38
C PHE A 115 4.35 7.58 17.86
N THR A 116 3.67 6.66 18.56
CA THR A 116 3.98 6.30 19.95
C THR A 116 4.35 4.84 20.07
N PHE A 117 5.04 4.49 21.16
CA PHE A 117 5.31 3.08 21.52
C PHE A 117 4.81 2.82 22.93
N ASN A 118 4.14 1.69 23.10
CA ASN A 118 3.71 1.23 24.42
C ASN A 118 4.95 0.86 25.26
N PRO A 119 5.21 1.55 26.39
CA PRO A 119 6.43 1.35 27.16
C PRO A 119 6.53 -0.01 27.84
N GLN A 120 5.42 -0.71 28.02
CA GLN A 120 5.39 -2.05 28.60
C GLN A 120 5.73 -3.13 27.59
N SER A 121 5.12 -3.05 26.40
CA SER A 121 5.30 -4.04 25.33
C SER A 121 6.54 -3.77 24.49
N PHE A 122 6.92 -2.50 24.33
CA PHE A 122 8.06 -2.03 23.55
C PHE A 122 8.91 -1.02 24.33
N PRO A 123 9.57 -1.44 25.42
CA PRO A 123 10.31 -0.54 26.30
C PRO A 123 11.50 0.13 25.63
N ASN A 124 12.05 -0.48 24.59
CA ASN A 124 13.15 0.06 23.82
C ASN A 124 12.98 -0.20 22.31
N PRO A 125 12.14 0.59 21.62
CA PRO A 125 11.87 0.38 20.20
C PRO A 125 13.11 0.55 19.31
N LYS A 126 14.07 1.41 19.71
CA LYS A 126 15.34 1.57 18.99
C LYS A 126 16.16 0.28 19.00
N ALA A 127 16.16 -0.46 20.13
CA ALA A 127 16.84 -1.74 20.21
C ALA A 127 16.17 -2.79 19.30
N VAL A 128 14.84 -2.85 19.30
CA VAL A 128 14.10 -3.76 18.42
C VAL A 128 14.42 -3.50 16.94
N ASN A 129 14.39 -2.24 16.52
CA ASN A 129 14.70 -1.87 15.14
C ASN A 129 16.14 -2.21 14.76
N ARG A 130 17.11 -1.95 15.65
CA ARG A 130 18.50 -2.35 15.45
C ARG A 130 18.64 -3.87 15.31
N ASP A 131 17.97 -4.62 16.16
CA ASP A 131 18.04 -6.08 16.19
C ASP A 131 17.40 -6.70 14.97
N LEU A 132 16.31 -6.11 14.44
CA LEU A 132 15.73 -6.46 13.16
C LEU A 132 16.68 -6.16 12.01
N HIS A 133 17.30 -4.99 12.02
CA HIS A 133 18.24 -4.58 10.97
C HIS A 133 19.47 -5.49 10.90
N ILE A 134 20.04 -5.91 12.04
CA ILE A 134 21.14 -6.88 12.11
C ILE A 134 20.73 -8.22 11.47
N ARG A 135 19.46 -8.61 11.57
CA ARG A 135 18.90 -9.81 10.96
C ARG A 135 18.52 -9.62 9.47
N GLY A 136 18.78 -8.43 8.93
CA GLY A 136 18.44 -8.08 7.53
C GLY A 136 16.94 -7.83 7.31
N PHE A 137 16.24 -7.32 8.32
CA PHE A 137 14.85 -6.87 8.19
C PHE A 137 14.73 -5.35 8.31
N HIS A 138 13.74 -4.81 7.65
CA HIS A 138 13.18 -3.51 7.93
C HIS A 138 11.89 -3.67 8.74
N SER A 139 11.51 -2.67 9.53
CA SER A 139 10.25 -2.61 10.29
C SER A 139 9.37 -1.49 9.77
N ALA A 140 8.05 -1.71 9.78
CA ALA A 140 7.02 -0.74 9.43
C ALA A 140 5.85 -0.85 10.41
#